data_2cdeab6c5d46f7e0c5605827b7e47f05
#
_entry.id   2cdeab6c5d46f7e0c5605827b7e47f05
#
_cell.length_a   1.000
_cell.length_b   1.000
_cell.length_c   1.000
_cell.angle_alpha   90.00
_cell.angle_beta   90.00
_cell.angle_gamma   90.00
#
_symmetry.space_group_name_H-M   'P 1'
#
loop_
_entity.id
_entity.type
_entity.pdbx_description
1 polymer ?
#
loop_
_entity_poly.entity_id
_entity_poly.type
_entity_poly.pdbx_seq_one_letter_code
_entity_poly.pdbx_strand_id
1 'polypeptide(L)'
;MGDRLSGVALVTGGGRGIGAGIARELADGGMRVAVSGRTPGRIEQVAAEIGGLALEGDVSRREDVEEWVRRVEVELGPVDLLVNNAGIESSHGPLWEQDVDDWWHVFEVNVLGAMLACRTVLPGMVERGAGRIVNLGSGGSYLPVQAGTIALGTAYGASKAALGRFSELLAAQVWGLGVRVFLISPGLVRTEMTAPSFPDDAPWTPPELAPRLVRVLASGRADALAGRYLHAEHDDVEDLIRRADEIASEDLNAIRLRR
;
A
#
# COMPACT_ATOMS: atom_id res chain seq x y z
N MET A 1 2.99 24.18 -6.06
CA MET A 1 2.32 24.26 -4.74
C MET A 1 1.49 22.99 -4.65
N GLY A 2 1.85 22.02 -3.80
CA GLY A 2 1.09 20.75 -3.69
C GLY A 2 -0.26 21.00 -3.02
N ASP A 3 -1.25 20.16 -3.36
CA ASP A 3 -2.59 20.22 -2.77
C ASP A 3 -2.49 20.10 -1.23
N ARG A 4 -3.17 21.00 -0.52
CA ARG A 4 -3.28 20.92 0.93
C ARG A 4 -4.23 19.76 1.27
N LEU A 5 -3.73 18.81 2.02
CA LEU A 5 -4.51 17.66 2.50
C LEU A 5 -5.17 17.99 3.85
N SER A 6 -6.14 17.17 4.24
CA SER A 6 -6.78 17.21 5.56
C SER A 6 -7.24 15.81 5.96
N GLY A 7 -7.63 15.65 7.21
CA GLY A 7 -8.12 14.39 7.73
C GLY A 7 -7.03 13.54 8.38
N VAL A 8 -7.32 12.26 8.58
CA VAL A 8 -6.49 11.29 9.30
C VAL A 8 -6.03 10.17 8.37
N ALA A 9 -4.73 9.87 8.39
CA ALA A 9 -4.16 8.75 7.67
C ALA A 9 -3.59 7.69 8.64
N LEU A 10 -3.84 6.41 8.33
CA LEU A 10 -3.17 5.26 8.95
C LEU A 10 -2.26 4.61 7.92
N VAL A 11 -0.95 4.54 8.22
CA VAL A 11 0.07 3.92 7.35
C VAL A 11 0.63 2.68 8.04
N THR A 12 0.32 1.49 7.53
CA THR A 12 0.89 0.24 8.07
C THR A 12 2.33 0.05 7.59
N GLY A 13 3.21 -0.48 8.47
CA GLY A 13 4.63 -0.60 8.15
C GLY A 13 5.32 0.77 7.98
N GLY A 14 4.84 1.80 8.70
CA GLY A 14 5.29 3.19 8.56
C GLY A 14 6.62 3.53 9.24
N GLY A 15 7.28 2.59 9.91
CA GLY A 15 8.50 2.86 10.67
C GLY A 15 9.79 2.93 9.84
N ARG A 16 9.77 2.60 8.53
CA ARG A 16 10.94 2.64 7.64
C ARG A 16 10.56 2.66 6.15
N GLY A 17 11.57 2.86 5.30
CA GLY A 17 11.46 2.72 3.85
C GLY A 17 10.32 3.53 3.25
N ILE A 18 9.56 2.90 2.34
CA ILE A 18 8.48 3.53 1.59
C ILE A 18 7.38 4.04 2.54
N GLY A 19 7.00 3.24 3.56
CA GLY A 19 5.95 3.64 4.51
C GLY A 19 6.30 4.88 5.31
N ALA A 20 7.55 5.01 5.78
CA ALA A 20 8.02 6.22 6.46
C ALA A 20 8.04 7.43 5.51
N GLY A 21 8.44 7.23 4.25
CA GLY A 21 8.36 8.27 3.21
C GLY A 21 6.94 8.75 2.97
N ILE A 22 5.99 7.81 2.86
CA ILE A 22 4.56 8.13 2.71
C ILE A 22 4.03 8.89 3.92
N ALA A 23 4.36 8.45 5.14
CA ALA A 23 3.91 9.10 6.36
C ALA A 23 4.37 10.57 6.43
N ARG A 24 5.64 10.84 6.11
CA ARG A 24 6.18 12.21 6.05
C ARG A 24 5.48 13.06 4.99
N GLU A 25 5.32 12.55 3.76
CA GLU A 25 4.68 13.27 2.65
C GLU A 25 3.22 13.64 2.96
N LEU A 26 2.48 12.73 3.63
CA LEU A 26 1.09 12.99 4.04
C LEU A 26 1.02 14.03 5.16
N ALA A 27 1.93 13.97 6.14
CA ALA A 27 2.02 14.95 7.23
C ALA A 27 2.40 16.34 6.70
N ASP A 28 3.40 16.42 5.81
CA ASP A 28 3.79 17.65 5.12
C ASP A 28 2.63 18.21 4.27
N GLY A 29 1.77 17.34 3.76
CA GLY A 29 0.53 17.71 3.07
C GLY A 29 -0.54 18.30 3.99
N GLY A 30 -0.47 18.05 5.30
CA GLY A 30 -1.41 18.56 6.31
C GLY A 30 -2.33 17.50 6.93
N MET A 31 -2.13 16.20 6.65
CA MET A 31 -2.87 15.14 7.35
C MET A 31 -2.31 14.88 8.75
N ARG A 32 -3.16 14.44 9.67
CA ARG A 32 -2.75 13.80 10.92
C ARG A 32 -2.46 12.34 10.62
N VAL A 33 -1.26 11.87 10.95
CA VAL A 33 -0.81 10.54 10.51
C VAL A 33 -0.52 9.64 11.69
N ALA A 34 -1.05 8.43 11.64
CA ALA A 34 -0.63 7.33 12.49
C ALA A 34 0.23 6.36 11.68
N VAL A 35 1.30 5.84 12.29
CA VAL A 35 2.17 4.82 11.71
C VAL A 35 2.17 3.58 12.57
N SER A 36 2.02 2.40 11.96
CA SER A 36 2.06 1.13 12.70
C SER A 36 3.23 0.24 12.28
N GLY A 37 3.65 -0.64 13.19
CA GLY A 37 4.71 -1.61 12.93
C GLY A 37 5.17 -2.36 14.17
N ARG A 38 6.01 -3.40 13.96
CA ARG A 38 6.48 -4.32 15.00
C ARG A 38 7.68 -3.81 15.81
N THR A 39 8.32 -2.74 15.38
CA THR A 39 9.56 -2.23 16.01
C THR A 39 9.27 -0.87 16.64
N PRO A 40 9.05 -0.79 17.97
CA PRO A 40 8.62 0.43 18.67
C PRO A 40 9.50 1.63 18.36
N GLY A 41 10.81 1.54 18.55
CA GLY A 41 11.73 2.66 18.34
C GLY A 41 11.70 3.26 16.93
N ARG A 42 11.39 2.44 15.88
CA ARG A 42 11.31 2.93 14.50
C ARG A 42 10.01 3.70 14.24
N ILE A 43 8.87 3.18 14.73
CA ILE A 43 7.59 3.86 14.55
C ILE A 43 7.51 5.12 15.43
N GLU A 44 8.06 5.08 16.64
CA GLU A 44 8.14 6.23 17.55
C GLU A 44 8.99 7.35 16.96
N GLN A 45 10.14 7.02 16.35
CA GLN A 45 10.97 8.00 15.67
C GLN A 45 10.20 8.71 14.55
N VAL A 46 9.55 7.94 13.65
CA VAL A 46 8.79 8.53 12.55
C VAL A 46 7.59 9.34 13.08
N ALA A 47 6.88 8.82 14.07
CA ALA A 47 5.76 9.53 14.68
C ALA A 47 6.20 10.86 15.31
N ALA A 48 7.33 10.88 16.02
CA ALA A 48 7.90 12.11 16.61
C ALA A 48 8.29 13.13 15.53
N GLU A 49 8.90 12.69 14.42
CA GLU A 49 9.29 13.56 13.31
C GLU A 49 8.08 14.27 12.66
N ILE A 50 6.94 13.58 12.57
CA ILE A 50 5.74 14.10 11.89
C ILE A 50 4.67 14.66 12.85
N GLY A 51 4.92 14.64 14.16
CA GLY A 51 3.91 14.98 15.16
C GLY A 51 2.69 14.05 15.13
N GLY A 52 2.90 12.77 14.80
CA GLY A 52 1.88 11.76 14.60
C GLY A 52 1.78 10.73 15.73
N LEU A 53 1.06 9.64 15.48
CA LEU A 53 0.80 8.57 16.44
C LEU A 53 1.57 7.30 16.09
N ALA A 54 2.27 6.69 17.05
CA ALA A 54 2.91 5.40 16.92
C ALA A 54 2.02 4.27 17.45
N LEU A 55 1.89 3.19 16.68
CA LEU A 55 1.05 2.05 16.96
C LEU A 55 1.86 0.76 16.84
N GLU A 56 2.32 0.23 17.97
CA GLU A 56 3.03 -1.05 17.98
C GLU A 56 2.07 -2.21 17.73
N GLY A 57 2.54 -3.25 17.03
CA GLY A 57 1.82 -4.51 16.82
C GLY A 57 2.12 -5.14 15.46
N ASP A 58 1.45 -6.25 15.19
CA ASP A 58 1.59 -7.03 13.96
C ASP A 58 0.31 -6.95 13.10
N VAL A 59 0.47 -6.55 11.85
CA VAL A 59 -0.64 -6.38 10.90
C VAL A 59 -1.38 -7.70 10.61
N SER A 60 -0.74 -8.85 10.79
CA SER A 60 -1.36 -10.17 10.65
C SER A 60 -2.26 -10.57 11.82
N ARG A 61 -2.23 -9.82 12.92
CA ARG A 61 -3.04 -10.06 14.12
C ARG A 61 -4.23 -9.13 14.16
N ARG A 62 -5.42 -9.71 14.19
CA ARG A 62 -6.69 -8.96 14.19
C ARG A 62 -6.76 -7.98 15.35
N GLU A 63 -6.40 -8.44 16.54
CA GLU A 63 -6.50 -7.68 17.78
C GLU A 63 -5.64 -6.41 17.72
N ASP A 64 -4.43 -6.50 17.15
CA ASP A 64 -3.53 -5.38 16.99
C ASP A 64 -4.12 -4.33 16.02
N VAL A 65 -4.66 -4.81 14.88
CA VAL A 65 -5.27 -3.93 13.87
C VAL A 65 -6.53 -3.24 14.39
N GLU A 66 -7.41 -3.95 15.10
CA GLU A 66 -8.61 -3.39 15.71
C GLU A 66 -8.25 -2.34 16.77
N GLU A 67 -7.22 -2.60 17.59
CA GLU A 67 -6.72 -1.64 18.57
C GLU A 67 -6.09 -0.42 17.92
N TRP A 68 -5.33 -0.57 16.83
CA TRP A 68 -4.78 0.56 16.10
C TRP A 68 -5.86 1.51 15.58
N VAL A 69 -6.89 0.97 14.92
CA VAL A 69 -7.97 1.79 14.39
C VAL A 69 -8.72 2.48 15.52
N ARG A 70 -9.04 1.75 16.60
CA ARG A 70 -9.69 2.33 17.79
C ARG A 70 -8.88 3.51 18.37
N ARG A 71 -7.56 3.33 18.52
CA ARG A 71 -6.68 4.40 19.02
C ARG A 71 -6.62 5.60 18.08
N VAL A 72 -6.50 5.35 16.78
CA VAL A 72 -6.51 6.43 15.77
C VAL A 72 -7.79 7.23 15.85
N GLU A 73 -8.94 6.57 15.92
CA GLU A 73 -10.24 7.24 15.98
C GLU A 73 -10.41 8.08 17.25
N VAL A 74 -9.90 7.60 18.40
CA VAL A 74 -9.96 8.32 19.67
C VAL A 74 -8.96 9.49 19.71
N GLU A 75 -7.72 9.29 19.26
CA GLU A 75 -6.64 10.25 19.44
C GLU A 75 -6.54 11.26 18.28
N LEU A 76 -6.84 10.84 17.05
CA LEU A 76 -6.72 11.66 15.86
C LEU A 76 -8.05 11.93 15.16
N GLY A 77 -9.03 11.08 15.33
CA GLY A 77 -10.33 11.13 14.65
C GLY A 77 -10.48 10.06 13.57
N PRO A 78 -11.62 10.05 12.85
CA PRO A 78 -11.96 9.00 11.91
C PRO A 78 -10.89 8.85 10.81
N VAL A 79 -10.59 7.61 10.42
CA VAL A 79 -9.62 7.32 9.37
C VAL A 79 -10.19 7.70 8.01
N ASP A 80 -9.59 8.68 7.34
CA ASP A 80 -9.95 9.13 5.99
C ASP A 80 -9.12 8.44 4.90
N LEU A 81 -7.87 8.07 5.24
CA LEU A 81 -6.95 7.37 4.34
C LEU A 81 -6.30 6.18 5.08
N LEU A 82 -6.44 4.99 4.51
CA LEU A 82 -5.65 3.81 4.89
C LEU A 82 -4.59 3.54 3.82
N VAL A 83 -3.33 3.40 4.24
CA VAL A 83 -2.23 2.95 3.38
C VAL A 83 -1.72 1.60 3.87
N ASN A 84 -2.07 0.53 3.16
CA ASN A 84 -1.58 -0.82 3.40
C ASN A 84 -0.20 -0.97 2.73
N ASN A 85 0.84 -0.57 3.47
CA ASN A 85 2.22 -0.65 3.02
C ASN A 85 3.00 -1.80 3.71
N ALA A 86 2.58 -2.26 4.87
CA ALA A 86 3.23 -3.39 5.54
C ALA A 86 3.36 -4.59 4.57
N GLY A 87 4.55 -5.16 4.50
CA GLY A 87 4.84 -6.28 3.64
C GLY A 87 6.19 -6.89 3.94
N ILE A 88 6.32 -8.17 3.65
CA ILE A 88 7.55 -8.95 3.75
C ILE A 88 7.72 -9.81 2.50
N GLU A 89 8.94 -10.27 2.27
CA GLU A 89 9.26 -11.33 1.32
C GLU A 89 9.74 -12.57 2.08
N SER A 90 9.64 -13.74 1.47
CA SER A 90 10.20 -14.97 2.01
C SER A 90 11.67 -15.13 1.62
N SER A 91 12.33 -16.13 2.21
CA SER A 91 13.64 -16.59 1.76
C SER A 91 13.62 -16.93 0.27
N HIS A 92 14.70 -16.57 -0.44
CA HIS A 92 14.89 -16.96 -1.83
C HIS A 92 15.38 -18.39 -1.91
N GLY A 93 14.99 -19.11 -2.95
CA GLY A 93 15.42 -20.48 -3.19
C GLY A 93 14.37 -21.29 -3.95
N PRO A 94 14.70 -22.52 -4.34
CA PRO A 94 13.74 -23.39 -5.01
C PRO A 94 12.61 -23.78 -4.03
N LEU A 95 11.38 -23.85 -4.56
CA LEU A 95 10.17 -24.06 -3.74
C LEU A 95 10.25 -25.31 -2.84
N TRP A 96 10.88 -26.39 -3.32
CA TRP A 96 11.00 -27.65 -2.57
C TRP A 96 11.98 -27.61 -1.38
N GLU A 97 12.70 -26.49 -1.20
CA GLU A 97 13.60 -26.24 -0.07
C GLU A 97 13.07 -25.13 0.87
N GLN A 98 11.97 -24.46 0.48
CA GLN A 98 11.39 -23.38 1.29
C GLN A 98 10.63 -23.94 2.49
N ASP A 99 10.74 -23.26 3.62
CA ASP A 99 9.91 -23.53 4.78
C ASP A 99 8.46 -23.12 4.50
N VAL A 100 7.50 -23.99 4.83
CA VAL A 100 6.08 -23.78 4.52
C VAL A 100 5.48 -22.67 5.39
N ASP A 101 5.91 -22.57 6.64
CA ASP A 101 5.39 -21.58 7.58
C ASP A 101 5.92 -20.18 7.19
N ASP A 102 7.20 -20.06 6.81
CA ASP A 102 7.77 -18.81 6.28
C ASP A 102 7.07 -18.40 4.97
N TRP A 103 6.80 -19.37 4.08
CA TRP A 103 6.08 -19.11 2.84
C TRP A 103 4.67 -18.59 3.11
N TRP A 104 3.93 -19.19 4.05
CA TRP A 104 2.57 -18.81 4.40
C TRP A 104 2.54 -17.47 5.16
N HIS A 105 3.53 -17.22 6.01
CA HIS A 105 3.64 -15.95 6.74
C HIS A 105 3.68 -14.72 5.82
N VAL A 106 4.22 -14.85 4.60
CA VAL A 106 4.14 -13.79 3.58
C VAL A 106 2.69 -13.45 3.23
N PHE A 107 1.81 -14.45 3.10
CA PHE A 107 0.39 -14.21 2.86
C PHE A 107 -0.32 -13.59 4.07
N GLU A 108 0.03 -14.02 5.27
CA GLU A 108 -0.53 -13.43 6.49
C GLU A 108 -0.24 -11.94 6.58
N VAL A 109 1.00 -11.53 6.31
CA VAL A 109 1.36 -10.11 6.36
C VAL A 109 0.82 -9.36 5.14
N ASN A 110 1.09 -9.85 3.92
CA ASN A 110 0.86 -9.08 2.69
C ASN A 110 -0.61 -9.07 2.24
N VAL A 111 -1.39 -10.09 2.59
CA VAL A 111 -2.79 -10.25 2.15
C VAL A 111 -3.76 -10.16 3.31
N LEU A 112 -3.62 -11.03 4.33
CA LEU A 112 -4.51 -11.02 5.48
C LEU A 112 -4.41 -9.70 6.24
N GLY A 113 -3.20 -9.17 6.46
CA GLY A 113 -3.00 -7.90 7.13
C GLY A 113 -3.70 -6.73 6.43
N ALA A 114 -3.56 -6.63 5.10
CA ALA A 114 -4.26 -5.61 4.32
C ALA A 114 -5.79 -5.80 4.39
N MET A 115 -6.28 -7.03 4.33
CA MET A 115 -7.70 -7.35 4.47
C MET A 115 -8.23 -6.96 5.85
N LEU A 116 -7.51 -7.28 6.93
CA LEU A 116 -7.89 -6.93 8.30
C LEU A 116 -7.99 -5.41 8.47
N ALA A 117 -6.99 -4.65 8.00
CA ALA A 117 -7.00 -3.19 8.07
C ALA A 117 -8.17 -2.59 7.27
N CYS A 118 -8.39 -3.06 6.02
CA CYS A 118 -9.55 -2.65 5.23
C CYS A 118 -10.86 -2.93 5.95
N ARG A 119 -11.05 -4.18 6.44
CA ARG A 119 -12.25 -4.60 7.15
C ARG A 119 -12.55 -3.74 8.36
N THR A 120 -11.52 -3.30 9.08
CA THR A 120 -11.69 -2.53 10.32
C THR A 120 -12.04 -1.07 10.05
N VAL A 121 -11.46 -0.42 9.02
CA VAL A 121 -11.76 0.99 8.72
C VAL A 121 -13.02 1.19 7.87
N LEU A 122 -13.40 0.19 7.07
CA LEU A 122 -14.51 0.32 6.11
C LEU A 122 -15.85 0.68 6.72
N PRO A 123 -16.29 0.15 7.87
CA PRO A 123 -17.59 0.53 8.45
C PRO A 123 -17.70 2.04 8.65
N GLY A 124 -16.70 2.68 9.25
CA GLY A 124 -16.69 4.12 9.45
C GLY A 124 -16.60 4.91 8.14
N MET A 125 -15.81 4.45 7.16
CA MET A 125 -15.74 5.08 5.83
C MET A 125 -17.07 5.01 5.09
N VAL A 126 -17.75 3.86 5.11
CA VAL A 126 -19.04 3.65 4.46
C VAL A 126 -20.13 4.48 5.13
N GLU A 127 -20.17 4.53 6.45
CA GLU A 127 -21.13 5.34 7.20
C GLU A 127 -21.01 6.83 6.84
N ARG A 128 -19.78 7.32 6.66
CA ARG A 128 -19.54 8.73 6.24
C ARG A 128 -19.71 8.96 4.73
N GLY A 129 -19.83 7.90 3.93
CA GLY A 129 -19.85 8.00 2.47
C GLY A 129 -18.54 8.54 1.88
N ALA A 130 -17.42 8.41 2.59
CA ALA A 130 -16.11 8.95 2.19
C ALA A 130 -14.97 8.16 2.81
N GLY A 131 -13.92 7.91 2.01
CA GLY A 131 -12.69 7.27 2.45
C GLY A 131 -11.82 6.83 1.29
N ARG A 132 -10.52 6.67 1.54
CA ARG A 132 -9.56 6.17 0.53
C ARG A 132 -8.69 5.09 1.12
N ILE A 133 -8.43 4.07 0.32
CA ILE A 133 -7.56 2.95 0.66
C ILE A 133 -6.52 2.81 -0.44
N VAL A 134 -5.24 2.81 -0.08
CA VAL A 134 -4.12 2.59 -0.98
C VAL A 134 -3.39 1.31 -0.58
N ASN A 135 -3.39 0.32 -1.45
CA ASN A 135 -2.69 -0.94 -1.25
C ASN A 135 -1.36 -0.92 -2.02
N LEU A 136 -0.23 -1.21 -1.34
CA LEU A 136 1.08 -1.31 -1.97
C LEU A 136 1.23 -2.68 -2.65
N GLY A 137 1.04 -2.68 -3.96
CA GLY A 137 1.29 -3.80 -4.86
C GLY A 137 2.78 -3.94 -5.21
N SER A 138 3.05 -4.58 -6.33
CA SER A 138 4.40 -4.77 -6.89
C SER A 138 4.31 -5.15 -8.36
N GLY A 139 5.31 -4.76 -9.15
CA GLY A 139 5.51 -5.29 -10.51
C GLY A 139 5.61 -6.81 -10.55
N GLY A 140 6.10 -7.44 -9.47
CA GLY A 140 6.17 -8.91 -9.35
C GLY A 140 4.83 -9.64 -9.45
N SER A 141 3.69 -8.91 -9.39
CA SER A 141 2.36 -9.50 -9.56
C SER A 141 1.95 -9.75 -11.00
N TYR A 142 2.62 -9.13 -11.99
CA TYR A 142 2.19 -9.17 -13.40
C TYR A 142 3.33 -9.17 -14.42
N LEU A 143 4.55 -8.82 -14.02
CA LEU A 143 5.69 -8.85 -14.95
C LEU A 143 5.95 -10.29 -15.41
N PRO A 144 6.33 -10.47 -16.71
CA PRO A 144 6.70 -11.77 -17.21
C PRO A 144 7.85 -12.38 -16.41
N VAL A 145 7.68 -13.63 -16.02
CA VAL A 145 8.73 -14.42 -15.35
C VAL A 145 9.50 -15.20 -16.39
N GLN A 146 10.82 -15.03 -16.44
CA GLN A 146 11.68 -15.81 -17.33
C GLN A 146 11.98 -17.16 -16.70
N ALA A 147 12.08 -18.21 -17.54
CA ALA A 147 12.47 -19.53 -17.07
C ALA A 147 13.84 -19.48 -16.37
N GLY A 148 13.95 -20.11 -15.22
CA GLY A 148 15.17 -20.12 -14.40
C GLY A 148 15.35 -18.89 -13.50
N THR A 149 14.43 -17.94 -13.49
CA THR A 149 14.48 -16.77 -12.59
C THR A 149 14.00 -17.16 -11.20
N ILE A 150 14.82 -16.91 -10.19
CA ILE A 150 14.47 -17.11 -8.76
C ILE A 150 14.30 -15.74 -8.05
N ALA A 151 14.43 -14.63 -8.80
CA ALA A 151 14.58 -13.28 -8.27
C ALA A 151 13.40 -12.75 -7.41
N LEU A 152 12.21 -13.32 -7.56
CA LEU A 152 11.05 -13.03 -6.71
C LEU A 152 10.56 -14.34 -6.12
N GLY A 153 10.62 -14.49 -4.83
CA GLY A 153 10.10 -15.67 -4.14
C GLY A 153 8.65 -15.97 -4.56
N THR A 154 8.30 -17.25 -4.69
CA THR A 154 6.96 -17.67 -5.12
C THR A 154 5.85 -17.13 -4.20
N ALA A 155 6.12 -17.01 -2.90
CA ALA A 155 5.19 -16.43 -1.93
C ALA A 155 4.95 -14.95 -2.21
N TYR A 156 6.03 -14.15 -2.39
CA TYR A 156 5.89 -12.71 -2.56
C TYR A 156 5.10 -12.35 -3.82
N GLY A 157 5.51 -12.85 -4.98
CA GLY A 157 4.81 -12.59 -6.25
C GLY A 157 3.34 -13.00 -6.21
N ALA A 158 3.06 -14.20 -5.68
CA ALA A 158 1.70 -14.70 -5.53
C ALA A 158 0.88 -13.85 -4.55
N SER A 159 1.45 -13.45 -3.40
CA SER A 159 0.75 -12.59 -2.42
C SER A 159 0.41 -11.20 -3.00
N LYS A 160 1.33 -10.60 -3.79
CA LYS A 160 1.09 -9.31 -4.43
C LYS A 160 0.06 -9.41 -5.57
N ALA A 161 0.00 -10.53 -6.29
CA ALA A 161 -1.07 -10.80 -7.25
C ALA A 161 -2.43 -10.95 -6.56
N ALA A 162 -2.48 -11.69 -5.43
CA ALA A 162 -3.68 -11.84 -4.61
C ALA A 162 -4.16 -10.48 -4.06
N LEU A 163 -3.25 -9.65 -3.53
CA LEU A 163 -3.55 -8.30 -3.05
C LEU A 163 -4.08 -7.42 -4.19
N GLY A 164 -3.51 -7.55 -5.40
CA GLY A 164 -3.97 -6.83 -6.59
C GLY A 164 -5.42 -7.16 -6.93
N ARG A 165 -5.74 -8.45 -7.00
CA ARG A 165 -7.12 -8.87 -7.29
C ARG A 165 -8.10 -8.52 -6.16
N PHE A 166 -7.68 -8.65 -4.91
CA PHE A 166 -8.45 -8.19 -3.75
C PHE A 166 -8.78 -6.69 -3.86
N SER A 167 -7.79 -5.85 -4.20
CA SER A 167 -7.98 -4.40 -4.34
C SER A 167 -9.00 -4.04 -5.40
N GLU A 168 -8.95 -4.68 -6.56
CA GLU A 168 -9.90 -4.47 -7.66
C GLU A 168 -11.33 -4.87 -7.27
N LEU A 169 -11.48 -6.06 -6.65
CA LEU A 169 -12.80 -6.54 -6.21
C LEU A 169 -13.38 -5.64 -5.11
N LEU A 170 -12.55 -5.22 -4.15
CA LEU A 170 -12.97 -4.32 -3.09
C LEU A 170 -13.37 -2.95 -3.66
N ALA A 171 -12.61 -2.40 -4.61
CA ALA A 171 -12.95 -1.14 -5.28
C ALA A 171 -14.34 -1.20 -5.92
N ALA A 172 -14.63 -2.28 -6.64
CA ALA A 172 -15.95 -2.48 -7.25
C ALA A 172 -17.07 -2.58 -6.20
N GLN A 173 -16.81 -3.27 -5.08
CA GLN A 173 -17.79 -3.45 -4.01
C GLN A 173 -18.15 -2.13 -3.31
N VAL A 174 -17.19 -1.25 -3.10
CA VAL A 174 -17.37 -0.02 -2.30
C VAL A 174 -17.56 1.25 -3.14
N TRP A 175 -17.52 1.15 -4.47
CA TRP A 175 -17.60 2.30 -5.38
C TRP A 175 -18.82 3.18 -5.12
N GLY A 176 -19.99 2.56 -5.05
CA GLY A 176 -21.28 3.25 -4.79
C GLY A 176 -21.45 3.74 -3.35
N LEU A 177 -20.53 3.36 -2.46
CA LEU A 177 -20.54 3.73 -1.04
C LEU A 177 -19.62 4.91 -0.72
N GLY A 178 -19.07 5.57 -1.74
CA GLY A 178 -18.22 6.76 -1.56
C GLY A 178 -16.77 6.46 -1.16
N VAL A 179 -16.36 5.18 -1.11
CA VAL A 179 -14.99 4.78 -0.79
C VAL A 179 -14.21 4.49 -2.08
N ARG A 180 -12.94 4.89 -2.12
CA ARG A 180 -12.03 4.69 -3.26
C ARG A 180 -10.86 3.81 -2.88
N VAL A 181 -10.61 2.76 -3.65
CA VAL A 181 -9.52 1.80 -3.40
C VAL A 181 -8.57 1.82 -4.58
N PHE A 182 -7.29 1.98 -4.28
CA PHE A 182 -6.21 2.04 -5.27
C PHE A 182 -5.21 0.92 -5.01
N LEU A 183 -4.62 0.40 -6.09
CA LEU A 183 -3.46 -0.47 -6.06
C LEU A 183 -2.30 0.27 -6.70
N ILE A 184 -1.18 0.45 -5.98
CA ILE A 184 0.00 1.10 -6.55
C ILE A 184 1.23 0.20 -6.50
N SER A 185 2.10 0.31 -7.52
CA SER A 185 3.47 -0.19 -7.44
C SER A 185 4.40 0.97 -7.11
N PRO A 186 5.25 0.84 -6.10
CA PRO A 186 6.24 1.86 -5.79
C PRO A 186 7.44 1.89 -6.73
N GLY A 187 7.57 0.89 -7.63
CA GLY A 187 8.79 0.62 -8.38
C GLY A 187 9.82 -0.17 -7.57
N LEU A 188 11.05 -0.29 -8.11
CA LEU A 188 12.18 -0.92 -7.44
C LEU A 188 12.88 0.09 -6.51
N VAL A 189 12.30 0.37 -5.37
CA VAL A 189 12.86 1.31 -4.39
C VAL A 189 13.91 0.62 -3.53
N ARG A 190 15.08 1.25 -3.33
CA ARG A 190 16.13 0.73 -2.44
C ARG A 190 15.70 0.84 -0.98
N THR A 191 15.45 -0.30 -0.36
CA THR A 191 15.03 -0.44 1.05
C THR A 191 15.84 -1.55 1.72
N GLU A 192 15.68 -1.72 3.03
CA GLU A 192 16.26 -2.88 3.74
C GLU A 192 15.73 -4.23 3.20
N MET A 193 14.54 -4.26 2.60
CA MET A 193 13.97 -5.45 1.97
C MET A 193 14.63 -5.75 0.62
N THR A 194 14.77 -4.76 -0.24
CA THR A 194 15.19 -4.94 -1.64
C THR A 194 16.70 -4.90 -1.84
N ALA A 195 17.44 -4.10 -1.03
CA ALA A 195 18.87 -3.92 -1.20
C ALA A 195 19.70 -5.22 -1.16
N PRO A 196 19.37 -6.25 -0.34
CA PRO A 196 20.11 -7.51 -0.36
C PRO A 196 19.91 -8.34 -1.63
N SER A 197 18.80 -8.14 -2.35
CA SER A 197 18.38 -8.98 -3.50
C SER A 197 18.79 -8.41 -4.85
N PHE A 198 19.25 -7.15 -4.90
CA PHE A 198 19.60 -6.45 -6.13
C PHE A 198 20.97 -5.75 -6.02
N PRO A 199 21.75 -5.66 -7.12
CA PRO A 199 23.03 -4.98 -7.12
C PRO A 199 22.87 -3.48 -6.90
N ASP A 200 23.97 -2.81 -6.46
CA ASP A 200 23.95 -1.38 -6.14
C ASP A 200 23.63 -0.49 -7.35
N ASP A 201 23.98 -0.93 -8.56
CA ASP A 201 23.72 -0.27 -9.84
C ASP A 201 22.39 -0.68 -10.50
N ALA A 202 21.52 -1.39 -9.78
CA ALA A 202 20.16 -1.69 -10.28
C ALA A 202 19.40 -0.37 -10.60
N PRO A 203 18.45 -0.41 -11.53
CA PRO A 203 17.66 0.77 -11.88
C PRO A 203 16.69 1.14 -10.75
N TRP A 204 17.24 1.71 -9.67
CA TRP A 204 16.49 2.06 -8.49
C TRP A 204 15.50 3.19 -8.75
N THR A 205 14.25 2.96 -8.44
CA THR A 205 13.20 3.99 -8.45
C THR A 205 13.48 5.03 -7.36
N PRO A 206 13.42 6.34 -7.67
CA PRO A 206 13.54 7.39 -6.66
C PRO A 206 12.53 7.21 -5.51
N PRO A 207 12.98 7.24 -4.24
CA PRO A 207 12.15 6.86 -3.10
C PRO A 207 10.98 7.82 -2.83
N GLU A 208 11.01 9.03 -3.38
CA GLU A 208 9.96 10.02 -3.24
C GLU A 208 8.76 9.83 -4.19
N LEU A 209 8.88 9.01 -5.24
CA LEU A 209 7.82 8.88 -6.25
C LEU A 209 6.55 8.23 -5.69
N ALA A 210 6.68 7.14 -4.93
CA ALA A 210 5.52 6.49 -4.32
C ALA A 210 4.85 7.39 -3.25
N PRO A 211 5.57 8.07 -2.34
CA PRO A 211 5.01 9.09 -1.46
C PRO A 211 4.20 10.17 -2.20
N ARG A 212 4.77 10.76 -3.26
CA ARG A 212 4.09 11.78 -4.07
C ARG A 212 2.82 11.26 -4.75
N LEU A 213 2.86 10.03 -5.30
CA LEU A 213 1.67 9.40 -5.86
C LEU A 213 0.59 9.24 -4.79
N VAL A 214 0.93 8.72 -3.60
CA VAL A 214 -0.03 8.56 -2.49
C VAL A 214 -0.63 9.91 -2.09
N ARG A 215 0.14 11.00 -2.08
CA ARG A 215 -0.37 12.36 -1.83
C ARG A 215 -1.42 12.78 -2.86
N VAL A 216 -1.20 12.51 -4.14
CA VAL A 216 -2.20 12.80 -5.19
C VAL A 216 -3.47 11.97 -4.96
N LEU A 217 -3.34 10.68 -4.63
CA LEU A 217 -4.49 9.82 -4.31
C LEU A 217 -5.25 10.33 -3.08
N ALA A 218 -4.54 10.77 -2.05
CA ALA A 218 -5.12 11.32 -0.83
C ALA A 218 -5.93 12.60 -1.08
N SER A 219 -5.54 13.41 -2.06
CA SER A 219 -6.23 14.67 -2.40
C SER A 219 -7.61 14.46 -3.04
N GLY A 220 -7.91 13.27 -3.53
CA GLY A 220 -9.15 12.95 -4.24
C GLY A 220 -9.15 13.27 -5.73
N ARG A 221 -8.11 13.93 -6.26
CA ARG A 221 -8.04 14.30 -7.68
C ARG A 221 -8.05 13.08 -8.61
N ALA A 222 -7.57 11.94 -8.13
CA ALA A 222 -7.48 10.68 -8.88
C ALA A 222 -8.62 9.69 -8.57
N ASP A 223 -9.71 10.11 -7.93
CA ASP A 223 -10.79 9.22 -7.49
C ASP A 223 -11.41 8.42 -8.65
N ALA A 224 -11.44 8.97 -9.85
CA ALA A 224 -11.91 8.28 -11.06
C ALA A 224 -11.04 7.07 -11.47
N LEU A 225 -9.78 7.00 -10.99
CA LEU A 225 -8.86 5.89 -11.23
C LEU A 225 -8.94 4.78 -10.17
N ALA A 226 -9.87 4.84 -9.21
CA ALA A 226 -10.03 3.79 -8.22
C ALA A 226 -10.36 2.45 -8.89
N GLY A 227 -9.79 1.37 -8.36
CA GLY A 227 -9.84 0.04 -8.97
C GLY A 227 -8.76 -0.21 -10.03
N ARG A 228 -7.95 0.78 -10.38
CA ARG A 228 -6.86 0.65 -11.34
C ARG A 228 -5.52 0.40 -10.65
N TYR A 229 -4.60 -0.20 -11.39
CA TYR A 229 -3.20 -0.36 -11.03
C TYR A 229 -2.41 0.86 -11.51
N LEU A 230 -1.69 1.50 -10.60
CA LEU A 230 -0.88 2.68 -10.88
C LEU A 230 0.59 2.42 -10.53
N HIS A 231 1.52 2.85 -11.38
CA HIS A 231 2.95 2.70 -11.14
C HIS A 231 3.59 4.05 -10.85
N ALA A 232 4.26 4.17 -9.70
CA ALA A 232 4.79 5.45 -9.24
C ALA A 232 5.87 6.07 -10.16
N GLU A 233 6.58 5.25 -10.93
CA GLU A 233 7.66 5.70 -11.80
C GLU A 233 7.25 5.76 -13.28
N HIS A 234 6.41 4.82 -13.72
CA HIS A 234 6.14 4.65 -15.15
C HIS A 234 4.86 5.34 -15.60
N ASP A 235 3.98 5.69 -14.67
CA ASP A 235 2.75 6.39 -14.98
C ASP A 235 2.88 7.89 -14.71
N ASP A 236 2.48 8.71 -15.68
CA ASP A 236 2.18 10.12 -15.45
C ASP A 236 0.76 10.23 -14.88
N VAL A 237 0.66 10.41 -13.56
CA VAL A 237 -0.63 10.45 -12.87
C VAL A 237 -1.53 11.58 -13.36
N GLU A 238 -0.98 12.70 -13.81
CA GLU A 238 -1.77 13.82 -14.36
C GLU A 238 -2.36 13.45 -15.72
N ASP A 239 -1.61 12.68 -16.53
CA ASP A 239 -2.13 12.13 -17.78
C ASP A 239 -3.23 11.10 -17.53
N LEU A 240 -3.03 10.19 -16.58
CA LEU A 240 -4.04 9.20 -16.22
C LEU A 240 -5.34 9.85 -15.71
N ILE A 241 -5.24 10.92 -14.91
CA ILE A 241 -6.42 11.67 -14.44
C ILE A 241 -7.19 12.27 -15.62
N ARG A 242 -6.49 12.86 -16.60
CA ARG A 242 -7.14 13.41 -17.80
C ARG A 242 -7.82 12.34 -18.66
N ARG A 243 -7.28 11.14 -18.66
CA ARG A 243 -7.75 10.00 -19.47
C ARG A 243 -8.61 9.01 -18.68
N ALA A 244 -9.12 9.39 -17.52
CA ALA A 244 -9.81 8.47 -16.63
C ALA A 244 -11.04 7.78 -17.28
N ASP A 245 -11.80 8.50 -18.10
CA ASP A 245 -12.96 7.95 -18.83
C ASP A 245 -12.52 6.92 -19.90
N GLU A 246 -11.45 7.20 -20.65
CA GLU A 246 -10.84 6.27 -21.59
C GLU A 246 -10.33 5.00 -20.86
N ILE A 247 -9.59 5.20 -19.78
CA ILE A 247 -9.07 4.10 -18.95
C ILE A 247 -10.20 3.21 -18.43
N ALA A 248 -11.31 3.81 -18.02
CA ALA A 248 -12.48 3.06 -17.56
C ALA A 248 -13.17 2.30 -18.70
N SER A 249 -13.38 2.94 -19.85
CA SER A 249 -14.12 2.35 -20.97
C SER A 249 -13.34 1.24 -21.69
N GLU A 250 -12.01 1.37 -21.76
CA GLU A 250 -11.12 0.41 -22.44
C GLU A 250 -10.48 -0.60 -21.45
N ASP A 251 -10.86 -0.56 -20.17
CA ASP A 251 -10.31 -1.42 -19.12
C ASP A 251 -8.78 -1.38 -19.01
N LEU A 252 -8.18 -0.19 -19.21
CA LEU A 252 -6.75 0.02 -19.10
C LEU A 252 -6.29 0.04 -17.62
N ASN A 253 -4.97 -0.03 -17.41
CA ASN A 253 -4.36 -0.07 -16.07
C ASN A 253 -4.98 -1.16 -15.17
N ALA A 254 -5.29 -2.31 -15.76
CA ALA A 254 -5.84 -3.49 -15.10
C ALA A 254 -5.09 -4.75 -15.53
N ILE A 255 -4.93 -5.68 -14.60
CA ILE A 255 -4.28 -6.95 -14.90
C ILE A 255 -5.29 -7.88 -15.56
N ARG A 256 -5.06 -8.23 -16.83
CA ARG A 256 -5.97 -9.06 -17.61
C ARG A 256 -5.24 -10.19 -18.34
N LEU A 257 -5.95 -11.29 -18.52
CA LEU A 257 -5.48 -12.40 -19.33
C LEU A 257 -5.52 -12.00 -20.80
N ARG A 258 -4.40 -12.08 -21.49
CA ARG A 258 -4.35 -11.92 -22.96
C ARG A 258 -4.82 -13.21 -23.62
N ARG A 259 -5.75 -13.13 -24.57
CA ARG A 259 -6.25 -14.24 -25.38
C ARG A 259 -5.99 -13.97 -26.83
#